data_ab311ef7932433cdf895bf094e116f97
#
_entry.id   ab311ef7932433cdf895bf094e116f97
#
_cell.length_a   1.000
_cell.length_b   1.000
_cell.length_c   1.000
_cell.angle_alpha   90.00
_cell.angle_beta   90.00
_cell.angle_gamma   90.00
#
_symmetry.space_group_name_H-M   'P 1'
#
loop_
_entity.id
_entity.type
_entity.pdbx_description
1 polymer ?
#
loop_
_entity_poly.entity_id
_entity_poly.type
_entity_poly.pdbx_seq_one_letter_code
_entity_poly.pdbx_strand_id
1 'polypeptide(L)'
;MFLKKVKLLISTLLIVFFITACGELSTEDLSVEVQKSMEEKFDSLGINIDSLMLVKKGGNVYSGVVETTEPNGKFTYTVEVFYDGENFTWETK
;
A
#
# COMPACT_ATOMS: atom_id res chain seq x y z
N MET A 1 -0.43 22.59 12.61
CA MET A 1 0.45 21.80 13.46
C MET A 1 -0.07 20.40 13.65
N PHE A 2 -1.25 20.29 14.17
CA PHE A 2 -1.86 18.99 14.38
C PHE A 2 -2.01 18.23 13.07
N LEU A 3 -2.46 18.90 12.02
CA LEU A 3 -2.62 18.27 10.71
C LEU A 3 -1.30 17.76 10.15
N LYS A 4 -0.23 18.48 10.44
CA LYS A 4 1.08 18.05 10.01
C LYS A 4 1.47 16.72 10.63
N LYS A 5 1.18 16.56 11.91
CA LYS A 5 1.47 15.31 12.61
C LYS A 5 0.69 14.16 12.03
N VAL A 6 -0.58 14.41 11.74
CA VAL A 6 -1.43 13.39 11.14
C VAL A 6 -0.88 12.97 9.79
N LYS A 7 -0.44 13.94 8.99
CA LYS A 7 0.14 13.64 7.70
C LYS A 7 1.39 12.79 7.82
N LEU A 8 2.25 13.13 8.77
CA LEU A 8 3.46 12.35 8.99
C LEU A 8 3.13 10.93 9.39
N LEU A 9 2.15 10.77 10.26
CA LEU A 9 1.74 9.42 10.69
C LEU A 9 1.25 8.62 9.51
N ILE A 10 0.47 9.24 8.64
CA ILE A 10 -0.03 8.53 7.45
C ILE A 10 1.11 8.13 6.54
N SER A 11 2.07 9.04 6.34
CA SER A 11 3.18 8.76 5.43
C SER A 11 4.12 7.69 5.96
N THR A 12 4.13 7.47 7.28
CA THR A 12 4.97 6.44 7.87
C THR A 12 4.16 5.23 8.33
N LEU A 13 2.89 5.19 7.97
CA LEU A 13 2.02 4.10 8.39
C LEU A 13 2.50 2.78 7.80
N LEU A 14 2.63 1.80 8.66
CA LEU A 14 3.06 0.47 8.29
C LEU A 14 1.95 -0.52 8.66
N ILE A 15 1.49 -1.26 7.67
CA ILE A 15 0.44 -2.26 7.87
C ILE A 15 1.02 -3.64 7.63
N VAL A 16 0.76 -4.54 8.56
CA VAL A 16 1.21 -5.92 8.46
C VAL A 16 -0.01 -6.82 8.28
N PHE A 17 0.02 -7.63 7.24
CA PHE A 17 -1.05 -8.59 6.98
C PHE A 17 -0.48 -9.98 6.83
N PHE A 18 -1.22 -10.96 7.31
CA PHE A 18 -0.86 -12.35 7.15
C PHE A 18 -1.63 -12.93 6.00
N ILE A 19 -0.92 -13.62 5.11
CA ILE A 19 -1.53 -14.25 3.95
C ILE A 19 -1.57 -15.75 4.22
N THR A 20 -2.76 -16.32 4.11
CA THR A 20 -2.93 -17.74 4.39
C THR A 20 -2.90 -18.59 3.12
N ALA A 21 -2.65 -17.98 1.98
CA ALA A 21 -2.58 -18.72 0.72
C ALA A 21 -1.40 -19.68 0.71
N CYS A 22 -1.57 -20.80 0.00
CA CYS A 22 -0.48 -21.75 -0.16
C CYS A 22 0.48 -21.22 -1.21
N GLY A 23 1.77 -21.12 -0.84
CA GLY A 23 2.79 -20.65 -1.75
C GLY A 23 2.85 -19.14 -1.85
N GLU A 24 3.82 -18.67 -2.61
CA GLU A 24 4.04 -17.25 -2.78
C GLU A 24 3.10 -16.65 -3.79
N LEU A 25 2.74 -15.42 -3.55
CA LEU A 25 1.93 -14.66 -4.49
C LEU A 25 2.82 -14.12 -5.61
N SER A 26 2.28 -14.08 -6.82
CA SER A 26 2.95 -13.37 -7.91
C SER A 26 2.89 -11.89 -7.63
N THR A 27 3.67 -11.11 -8.39
CA THR A 27 3.64 -9.66 -8.23
C THR A 27 2.24 -9.11 -8.46
N GLU A 28 1.51 -9.66 -9.44
CA GLU A 28 0.14 -9.26 -9.71
C GLU A 28 -0.77 -9.57 -8.53
N ASP A 29 -0.68 -10.78 -8.03
CA ASP A 29 -1.52 -11.17 -6.89
C ASP A 29 -1.18 -10.40 -5.64
N LEU A 30 0.10 -10.14 -5.44
CA LEU A 30 0.54 -9.33 -4.31
C LEU A 30 -0.03 -7.92 -4.41
N SER A 31 -0.02 -7.32 -5.61
CA SER A 31 -0.56 -5.98 -5.77
C SER A 31 -2.06 -5.94 -5.46
N VAL A 32 -2.78 -6.99 -5.79
CA VAL A 32 -4.21 -7.07 -5.46
C VAL A 32 -4.41 -7.10 -3.94
N GLU A 33 -3.62 -7.91 -3.25
CA GLU A 33 -3.75 -7.99 -1.80
C GLU A 33 -3.35 -6.70 -1.11
N VAL A 34 -2.28 -6.08 -1.58
CA VAL A 34 -1.84 -4.80 -1.03
C VAL A 34 -2.90 -3.74 -1.29
N GLN A 35 -3.46 -3.72 -2.49
CA GLN A 35 -4.50 -2.75 -2.81
C GLN A 35 -5.72 -2.90 -1.91
N LYS A 36 -6.13 -4.14 -1.67
CA LYS A 36 -7.24 -4.40 -0.74
C LYS A 36 -6.93 -3.85 0.64
N SER A 37 -5.73 -4.09 1.12
CA SER A 37 -5.31 -3.61 2.42
C SER A 37 -5.36 -2.09 2.48
N MET A 38 -4.87 -1.44 1.42
CA MET A 38 -4.88 0.00 1.35
C MET A 38 -6.31 0.54 1.28
N GLU A 39 -7.17 -0.11 0.52
CA GLU A 39 -8.56 0.32 0.39
C GLU A 39 -9.26 0.30 1.74
N GLU A 40 -9.06 -0.76 2.51
CA GLU A 40 -9.66 -0.83 3.84
C GLU A 40 -9.21 0.30 4.73
N LYS A 41 -7.94 0.64 4.64
CA LYS A 41 -7.39 1.70 5.46
C LYS A 41 -7.84 3.07 5.00
N PHE A 42 -7.80 3.31 3.69
CA PHE A 42 -8.05 4.63 3.13
C PHE A 42 -9.53 4.94 2.96
N ASP A 43 -10.36 3.92 2.89
CA ASP A 43 -11.79 4.12 2.74
C ASP A 43 -12.36 4.96 3.89
N SER A 44 -11.90 4.69 5.10
CA SER A 44 -12.34 5.44 6.27
C SER A 44 -11.91 6.89 6.24
N LEU A 45 -10.92 7.22 5.39
CA LEU A 45 -10.42 8.57 5.22
C LEU A 45 -11.03 9.28 4.01
N GLY A 46 -11.93 8.61 3.30
CA GLY A 46 -12.53 9.19 2.11
C GLY A 46 -11.62 9.18 0.90
N ILE A 47 -10.63 8.32 0.90
CA ILE A 47 -9.66 8.21 -0.19
C ILE A 47 -9.96 6.96 -0.99
N ASN A 48 -10.12 7.12 -2.30
CA ASN A 48 -10.34 5.99 -3.20
C ASN A 48 -9.04 5.61 -3.89
N ILE A 49 -8.74 4.32 -3.92
CA ILE A 49 -7.59 3.83 -4.66
C ILE A 49 -8.02 3.56 -6.09
N ASP A 50 -7.43 4.28 -7.02
CA ASP A 50 -7.76 4.10 -8.44
C ASP A 50 -6.94 2.99 -9.06
N SER A 51 -5.67 2.91 -8.70
CA SER A 51 -4.80 1.85 -9.22
C SER A 51 -3.57 1.70 -8.34
N LEU A 52 -3.00 0.52 -8.38
CA LEU A 52 -1.74 0.24 -7.71
C LEU A 52 -0.91 -0.62 -8.66
N MET A 53 0.32 -0.18 -8.89
CA MET A 53 1.24 -0.92 -9.74
C MET A 53 2.50 -1.22 -8.93
N LEU A 54 2.89 -2.48 -8.86
CA LEU A 54 4.07 -2.89 -8.12
C LEU A 54 5.12 -3.46 -9.08
N VAL A 55 6.38 -3.23 -8.74
CA VAL A 55 7.51 -3.78 -9.46
C VAL A 55 8.45 -4.38 -8.43
N LYS A 56 8.89 -5.61 -8.68
CA LYS A 56 9.85 -6.25 -7.79
C LYS A 56 11.20 -5.59 -7.94
N LYS A 57 11.75 -5.13 -6.83
CA LYS A 57 13.05 -4.49 -6.84
C LYS A 57 14.18 -5.47 -6.59
N GLY A 58 13.96 -6.42 -5.72
CA GLY A 58 14.96 -7.42 -5.40
C GLY A 58 14.67 -8.04 -4.06
N GLY A 59 15.00 -9.32 -3.92
CA GLY A 59 14.70 -10.03 -2.69
C GLY A 59 13.23 -9.94 -2.36
N ASN A 60 12.91 -9.43 -1.20
CA ASN A 60 11.54 -9.34 -0.71
C ASN A 60 10.96 -7.93 -0.85
N VAL A 61 11.64 -7.06 -1.58
CA VAL A 61 11.24 -5.66 -1.67
C VAL A 61 10.56 -5.37 -3.01
N TYR A 62 9.42 -4.72 -2.93
CA TYR A 62 8.68 -4.26 -4.09
C TYR A 62 8.46 -2.76 -3.96
N SER A 63 8.48 -2.07 -5.06
CA SER A 63 8.22 -0.64 -5.09
C SER A 63 7.07 -0.40 -6.05
N GLY A 64 6.27 0.60 -5.76
CA GLY A 64 5.14 0.86 -6.62
C GLY A 64 4.63 2.26 -6.55
N VAL A 65 3.59 2.49 -7.33
CA VAL A 65 2.91 3.76 -7.41
C VAL A 65 1.42 3.49 -7.22
N VAL A 66 0.82 4.23 -6.32
CA VAL A 66 -0.61 4.17 -6.10
C VAL A 66 -1.23 5.50 -6.49
N GLU A 67 -2.30 5.42 -7.28
CA GLU A 67 -3.06 6.59 -7.68
C GLU A 67 -4.35 6.62 -6.90
N THR A 68 -4.69 7.79 -6.38
CA THR A 68 -5.86 7.95 -5.54
C THR A 68 -6.71 9.11 -6.01
N THR A 69 -8.01 9.02 -5.69
CA THR A 69 -8.93 10.13 -5.82
C THR A 69 -9.36 10.52 -4.42
N GLU A 70 -9.11 11.76 -4.07
CA GLU A 70 -9.42 12.30 -2.76
C GLU A 70 -10.37 13.48 -2.92
N PRO A 71 -10.98 13.95 -1.83
CA PRO A 71 -11.95 15.04 -1.94
C PRO A 71 -11.44 16.29 -2.64
N ASN A 72 -10.14 16.55 -2.54
CA ASN A 72 -9.55 17.75 -3.15
C ASN A 72 -8.74 17.44 -4.39
N GLY A 73 -8.89 16.27 -5.00
CA GLY A 73 -8.26 15.98 -6.27
C GLY A 73 -7.65 14.60 -6.36
N LYS A 74 -6.87 14.41 -7.40
CA LYS A 74 -6.17 13.14 -7.63
C LYS A 74 -4.72 13.28 -7.23
N PHE A 75 -4.20 12.22 -6.64
CA PHE A 75 -2.83 12.24 -6.13
C PHE A 75 -2.14 10.93 -6.48
N THR A 76 -0.82 10.98 -6.48
CA THR A 76 0.02 9.82 -6.74
C THR A 76 1.01 9.68 -5.59
N TYR A 77 1.10 8.49 -5.02
CA TYR A 77 2.03 8.23 -3.93
C TYR A 77 2.92 7.07 -4.30
N THR A 78 4.14 7.10 -3.76
CA THR A 78 5.05 5.98 -3.86
C THR A 78 4.77 5.03 -2.69
N VAL A 79 4.78 3.75 -2.98
CA VAL A 79 4.57 2.73 -1.95
C VAL A 79 5.72 1.74 -1.99
N GLU A 80 6.11 1.28 -0.82
CA GLU A 80 7.12 0.25 -0.69
C GLU A 80 6.51 -0.92 0.03
N VAL A 81 6.75 -2.13 -0.49
CA VAL A 81 6.15 -3.34 0.04
C VAL A 81 7.24 -4.35 0.33
N PHE A 82 7.20 -4.95 1.51
CA PHE A 82 8.00 -6.10 1.85
C PHE A 82 7.11 -7.32 1.88
N TYR A 83 7.53 -8.36 1.20
CA TYR A 83 6.76 -9.60 1.15
C TYR A 83 7.74 -10.76 1.23
N ASP A 84 7.57 -11.57 2.27
CA ASP A 84 8.49 -12.68 2.55
C ASP A 84 7.95 -14.04 2.10
N GLY A 85 6.84 -14.05 1.37
CA GLY A 85 6.21 -15.27 0.95
C GLY A 85 5.04 -15.69 1.80
N GLU A 86 4.92 -15.12 2.99
CA GLU A 86 3.81 -15.40 3.91
C GLU A 86 3.11 -14.13 4.36
N ASN A 87 3.90 -13.10 4.67
CA ASN A 87 3.37 -11.85 5.18
C ASN A 87 3.83 -10.71 4.31
N PHE A 88 3.04 -9.66 4.26
CA PHE A 88 3.50 -8.44 3.63
C PHE A 88 3.26 -7.26 4.54
N THR A 89 4.10 -6.24 4.36
CA THR A 89 3.91 -4.94 4.96
C THR A 89 3.99 -3.91 3.86
N TRP A 90 3.30 -2.79 4.02
CA TRP A 90 3.40 -1.72 3.03
C TRP A 90 3.49 -0.39 3.73
N GLU A 91 4.14 0.55 3.04
CA GLU A 91 4.35 1.88 3.56
C GLU A 91 4.25 2.88 2.41
N THR A 92 3.51 3.96 2.60
CA THR A 92 3.43 5.02 1.61
C THR A 92 4.41 6.12 1.95
N LYS A 93 4.93 6.76 0.92
CA LYS A 93 5.91 7.84 1.10
C LYS A 93 5.47 9.10 0.41
#